data_4adfa7b8679179488c0fe61eebf7b939
#
_entry.id   4adfa7b8679179488c0fe61eebf7b939
#
_cell.length_a   1.000
_cell.length_b   1.000
_cell.length_c   1.000
_cell.angle_alpha   90.00
_cell.angle_beta   90.00
_cell.angle_gamma   90.00
#
_symmetry.space_group_name_H-M   'P 1'
#
loop_
_entity.id
_entity.type
_entity.pdbx_description
1 polymer ?
#
loop_
_entity_poly.entity_id
_entity_poly.type
_entity_poly.pdbx_seq_one_letter_code
_entity_poly.pdbx_strand_id
1 'polypeptide(L)'
;VWQCSDESQKIKKSLFGYVYDCPVFNLGRVGALIDPTRLISASHHGRDLVILGGSHIGATEQDGVGYVERVHGKVAPCCGMLHRLMNPYLVLYHRASTLITLFRSTGGLKIELPYKYLLRKDTDVHDHPHLHLHIDRLVDGDALSDASQGKVYRLHPELAKRYQHALSAVADQPVSIGKMLDPTTFYFTKRLDSANHDPDALLEASVFDFLPDVVTSEFPHRRMADINTWRQFHKLAAYLTESFDSGERNIFMLAGLTLDHSIRKNTFIPQFGFWMRQGRALQARYYNATEVIGLLDEQNVYAPTKTFLQYAEIDPL
;
A
#
# COMPACT_ATOMS: atom_id res chain seq x y z
N VAL A 1 -11.34 15.18 -10.16
CA VAL A 1 -11.13 13.84 -9.58
C VAL A 1 -9.66 13.46 -9.65
N TRP A 2 -9.24 12.61 -8.77
CA TRP A 2 -7.94 11.99 -8.76
C TRP A 2 -8.13 10.47 -8.76
N GLN A 3 -7.88 9.84 -9.89
CA GLN A 3 -8.09 8.42 -10.08
C GLN A 3 -7.10 7.86 -11.10
N CYS A 4 -6.91 6.54 -11.08
CA CYS A 4 -6.11 5.84 -12.07
C CYS A 4 -6.65 6.07 -13.48
N SER A 5 -5.77 6.01 -14.48
CA SER A 5 -6.15 6.08 -15.90
C SER A 5 -6.75 4.76 -16.43
N ASP A 6 -6.98 3.76 -15.56
CA ASP A 6 -7.60 2.49 -15.90
C ASP A 6 -9.03 2.69 -16.47
N GLU A 7 -9.44 1.82 -17.38
CA GLU A 7 -10.76 1.89 -18.00
C GLU A 7 -11.92 1.77 -17.02
N SER A 8 -11.74 1.00 -15.93
CA SER A 8 -12.74 0.84 -14.85
C SER A 8 -13.09 2.16 -14.16
N GLN A 9 -12.19 3.15 -14.22
CA GLN A 9 -12.35 4.44 -13.54
C GLN A 9 -12.98 5.53 -14.44
N LYS A 10 -13.07 5.33 -15.76
CA LYS A 10 -13.55 6.37 -16.70
C LYS A 10 -15.00 6.75 -16.48
N ILE A 11 -15.85 5.79 -16.15
CA ILE A 11 -17.30 6.00 -15.97
C ILE A 11 -17.58 6.97 -14.82
N LYS A 12 -16.82 6.90 -13.72
CA LYS A 12 -17.00 7.78 -12.56
C LYS A 12 -16.85 9.25 -12.91
N LYS A 13 -15.82 9.59 -13.68
CA LYS A 13 -15.58 10.97 -14.10
C LYS A 13 -16.78 11.54 -14.87
N SER A 14 -17.30 10.77 -15.82
CA SER A 14 -18.47 11.17 -16.61
C SER A 14 -19.71 11.31 -15.75
N LEU A 15 -19.93 10.37 -14.81
CA LEU A 15 -21.05 10.40 -13.88
C LEU A 15 -21.03 11.63 -12.98
N PHE A 16 -19.85 11.97 -12.40
CA PHE A 16 -19.72 13.17 -11.58
C PHE A 16 -20.03 14.45 -12.38
N GLY A 17 -19.50 14.56 -13.59
CA GLY A 17 -19.81 15.72 -14.45
C GLY A 17 -21.29 15.85 -14.75
N TYR A 18 -21.97 14.74 -15.01
CA TYR A 18 -23.41 14.70 -15.29
C TYR A 18 -24.27 15.00 -14.06
N VAL A 19 -23.97 14.37 -12.91
CA VAL A 19 -24.80 14.50 -11.68
C VAL A 19 -24.68 15.89 -11.07
N TYR A 20 -23.49 16.49 -11.09
CA TYR A 20 -23.24 17.77 -10.43
C TYR A 20 -23.18 18.96 -11.40
N ASP A 21 -23.42 18.73 -12.68
CA ASP A 21 -23.36 19.73 -13.74
C ASP A 21 -22.12 20.62 -13.63
N CYS A 22 -20.97 19.99 -13.47
CA CYS A 22 -19.71 20.70 -13.25
C CYS A 22 -18.57 20.16 -14.12
N PRO A 23 -17.58 21.00 -14.45
CA PRO A 23 -16.35 20.51 -15.11
C PRO A 23 -15.59 19.54 -14.22
N VAL A 24 -15.22 18.38 -14.76
CA VAL A 24 -14.44 17.36 -14.04
C VAL A 24 -13.08 17.20 -14.66
N PHE A 25 -12.04 17.52 -13.90
CA PHE A 25 -10.65 17.38 -14.28
C PHE A 25 -10.03 16.12 -13.65
N ASN A 26 -9.20 15.41 -14.38
CA ASN A 26 -8.48 14.26 -13.83
C ASN A 26 -7.06 14.66 -13.46
N LEU A 27 -6.74 14.64 -12.17
CA LEU A 27 -5.41 14.89 -11.60
C LEU A 27 -4.56 13.63 -11.56
N GLY A 28 -5.16 12.46 -11.75
CA GLY A 28 -4.51 11.15 -11.63
C GLY A 28 -3.87 10.69 -12.93
N ARG A 29 -2.80 9.91 -12.78
CA ARG A 29 -2.13 9.13 -13.82
C ARG A 29 -2.34 7.63 -13.55
N VAL A 30 -1.67 6.77 -14.32
CA VAL A 30 -1.63 5.33 -14.09
C VAL A 30 -1.18 5.05 -12.65
N GLY A 31 -1.81 4.06 -11.98
CA GLY A 31 -1.56 3.77 -10.56
C GLY A 31 -2.10 4.82 -9.58
N ALA A 32 -2.98 5.74 -10.04
CA ALA A 32 -3.51 6.86 -9.26
C ALA A 32 -2.42 7.82 -8.73
N LEU A 33 -1.28 7.92 -9.41
CA LEU A 33 -0.29 8.96 -9.14
C LEU A 33 -0.89 10.34 -9.37
N ILE A 34 -0.65 11.27 -8.45
CA ILE A 34 -1.08 12.66 -8.60
C ILE A 34 -0.09 13.46 -9.42
N ASP A 35 -0.62 14.25 -10.34
CA ASP A 35 0.07 15.32 -11.01
C ASP A 35 -0.49 16.67 -10.52
N PRO A 36 0.17 17.32 -9.53
CA PRO A 36 -0.34 18.56 -8.95
C PRO A 36 -0.44 19.72 -9.97
N THR A 37 0.36 19.69 -11.03
CA THR A 37 0.33 20.75 -12.06
C THR A 37 -0.99 20.84 -12.79
N ARG A 38 -1.75 19.76 -12.84
CA ARG A 38 -3.10 19.70 -13.43
C ARG A 38 -4.16 20.45 -12.61
N LEU A 39 -3.87 20.77 -11.34
CA LEU A 39 -4.76 21.61 -10.53
C LEU A 39 -4.88 23.02 -11.09
N ILE A 40 -3.85 23.54 -11.75
CA ILE A 40 -3.86 24.85 -12.36
C ILE A 40 -5.04 24.98 -13.33
N SER A 41 -5.31 23.95 -14.14
CA SER A 41 -6.46 23.96 -15.07
C SER A 41 -7.81 24.00 -14.36
N ALA A 42 -7.96 23.37 -13.20
CA ALA A 42 -9.18 23.40 -12.40
C ALA A 42 -9.35 24.75 -11.68
N SER A 43 -8.25 25.45 -11.39
CA SER A 43 -8.26 26.68 -10.61
C SER A 43 -8.72 27.94 -11.40
N HIS A 44 -8.70 27.92 -12.71
CA HIS A 44 -9.06 29.07 -13.55
C HIS A 44 -10.51 29.55 -13.40
N HIS A 45 -11.40 28.71 -12.85
CA HIS A 45 -12.83 29.05 -12.75
C HIS A 45 -13.20 29.86 -11.49
N GLY A 46 -12.27 30.15 -10.57
CA GLY A 46 -12.50 30.99 -9.40
C GLY A 46 -13.48 30.43 -8.36
N ARG A 47 -13.95 29.17 -8.52
CA ARG A 47 -14.92 28.51 -7.64
C ARG A 47 -14.24 27.65 -6.60
N ASP A 48 -14.99 27.25 -5.59
CA ASP A 48 -14.56 26.24 -4.61
C ASP A 48 -14.16 24.94 -5.31
N LEU A 49 -13.18 24.23 -4.76
CA LEU A 49 -12.60 23.05 -5.36
C LEU A 49 -12.95 21.83 -4.53
N VAL A 50 -13.57 20.83 -5.15
CA VAL A 50 -13.79 19.49 -4.57
C VAL A 50 -12.90 18.48 -5.27
N ILE A 51 -12.05 17.79 -4.52
CA ILE A 51 -11.12 16.79 -5.01
C ILE A 51 -11.52 15.43 -4.44
N LEU A 52 -11.88 14.49 -5.30
CA LEU A 52 -12.27 13.13 -4.93
C LEU A 52 -11.33 12.14 -5.58
N GLY A 53 -10.85 11.16 -4.83
CA GLY A 53 -10.05 10.12 -5.46
C GLY A 53 -9.26 9.21 -4.54
N GLY A 54 -8.34 8.48 -5.15
CA GLY A 54 -7.47 7.49 -4.51
C GLY A 54 -7.16 6.33 -5.43
N SER A 55 -6.57 5.31 -4.85
CA SER A 55 -6.26 4.06 -5.54
C SER A 55 -7.51 3.22 -5.76
N HIS A 56 -7.40 2.23 -6.64
CA HIS A 56 -8.46 1.23 -6.84
C HIS A 56 -7.86 -0.18 -6.83
N ILE A 57 -8.67 -1.13 -6.40
CA ILE A 57 -8.35 -2.57 -6.44
C ILE A 57 -9.57 -3.35 -6.89
N GLY A 58 -9.34 -4.47 -7.57
CA GLY A 58 -10.39 -5.43 -7.85
C GLY A 58 -10.82 -6.17 -6.57
N ALA A 59 -12.09 -6.51 -6.49
CA ALA A 59 -12.64 -7.35 -5.44
C ALA A 59 -13.78 -8.19 -5.99
N THR A 60 -13.49 -9.45 -6.32
CA THR A 60 -14.49 -10.40 -6.80
C THR A 60 -14.75 -11.47 -5.75
N GLU A 61 -15.95 -12.04 -5.74
CA GLU A 61 -16.27 -13.14 -4.81
C GLU A 61 -15.51 -14.42 -5.15
N GLN A 62 -15.13 -14.62 -6.41
CA GLN A 62 -14.47 -15.83 -6.90
C GLN A 62 -12.96 -15.76 -6.79
N ASP A 63 -12.36 -14.62 -7.17
CA ASP A 63 -10.92 -14.48 -7.31
C ASP A 63 -10.28 -13.68 -6.15
N GLY A 64 -11.11 -13.18 -5.24
CA GLY A 64 -10.66 -12.41 -4.08
C GLY A 64 -10.21 -10.99 -4.40
N VAL A 65 -9.36 -10.45 -3.53
CA VAL A 65 -8.86 -9.07 -3.60
C VAL A 65 -7.68 -8.98 -4.56
N GLY A 66 -7.69 -7.96 -5.43
CA GLY A 66 -6.62 -7.68 -6.40
C GLY A 66 -7.00 -8.02 -7.84
N TYR A 67 -8.17 -8.58 -8.07
CA TYR A 67 -8.63 -9.00 -9.40
C TYR A 67 -10.02 -8.46 -9.71
N VAL A 68 -10.31 -8.25 -11.00
CA VAL A 68 -11.62 -7.82 -11.49
C VAL A 68 -11.95 -8.54 -12.79
N GLU A 69 -13.22 -8.84 -12.98
CA GLU A 69 -13.72 -9.29 -14.27
C GLU A 69 -13.77 -8.12 -15.27
N ARG A 70 -13.04 -8.26 -16.37
CA ARG A 70 -12.97 -7.28 -17.47
C ARG A 70 -14.08 -7.51 -18.50
N VAL A 71 -14.19 -6.58 -19.44
CA VAL A 71 -15.03 -6.78 -20.65
C VAL A 71 -14.65 -8.12 -21.28
N HIS A 72 -15.64 -8.91 -21.66
CA HIS A 72 -15.52 -10.28 -22.20
C HIS A 72 -15.21 -11.37 -21.17
N GLY A 73 -15.51 -11.17 -19.88
CA GLY A 73 -15.45 -12.21 -18.85
C GLY A 73 -14.03 -12.66 -18.46
N LYS A 74 -13.00 -11.92 -18.87
CA LYS A 74 -11.63 -12.22 -18.47
C LYS A 74 -11.32 -11.59 -17.13
N VAL A 75 -10.87 -12.40 -16.17
CA VAL A 75 -10.34 -11.91 -14.89
C VAL A 75 -8.92 -11.41 -15.08
N ALA A 76 -8.63 -10.23 -14.57
CA ALA A 76 -7.32 -9.62 -14.64
C ALA A 76 -6.97 -8.82 -13.37
N PRO A 77 -5.67 -8.62 -13.07
CA PRO A 77 -5.24 -7.78 -11.97
C PRO A 77 -5.80 -6.36 -12.05
N CYS A 78 -6.22 -5.82 -10.90
CA CYS A 78 -6.72 -4.46 -10.77
C CYS A 78 -6.30 -3.86 -9.40
N CYS A 79 -5.59 -2.76 -9.28
CA CYS A 79 -4.97 -2.02 -10.41
C CYS A 79 -3.77 -2.80 -10.99
N GLY A 80 -3.74 -3.03 -12.27
CA GLY A 80 -2.66 -3.80 -12.93
C GLY A 80 -1.27 -3.21 -12.70
N MET A 81 -1.16 -1.88 -12.55
CA MET A 81 0.09 -1.19 -12.25
C MET A 81 0.59 -1.55 -10.84
N LEU A 82 -0.26 -1.42 -9.81
CA LEU A 82 0.10 -1.76 -8.43
C LEU A 82 0.49 -3.24 -8.31
N HIS A 83 -0.25 -4.12 -8.98
CA HIS A 83 0.05 -5.54 -9.02
C HIS A 83 1.42 -5.83 -9.65
N ARG A 84 1.70 -5.25 -10.82
CA ARG A 84 2.98 -5.44 -11.54
C ARG A 84 4.17 -4.96 -10.71
N LEU A 85 4.04 -3.82 -10.03
CA LEU A 85 5.06 -3.25 -9.18
C LEU A 85 5.33 -4.16 -7.96
N MET A 86 4.29 -4.64 -7.30
CA MET A 86 4.43 -5.41 -6.06
C MET A 86 4.95 -6.84 -6.28
N ASN A 87 4.62 -7.46 -7.41
CA ASN A 87 4.87 -8.88 -7.65
C ASN A 87 6.34 -9.31 -7.47
N PRO A 88 7.37 -8.59 -7.97
CA PRO A 88 8.76 -8.97 -7.75
C PRO A 88 9.14 -9.04 -6.25
N TYR A 89 8.61 -8.15 -5.45
CA TYR A 89 8.85 -8.09 -3.99
C TYR A 89 8.15 -9.22 -3.26
N LEU A 90 6.92 -9.56 -3.65
CA LEU A 90 6.21 -10.74 -3.13
C LEU A 90 6.98 -12.04 -3.41
N VAL A 91 7.50 -12.20 -4.61
CA VAL A 91 8.31 -13.37 -4.98
C VAL A 91 9.56 -13.48 -4.11
N LEU A 92 10.27 -12.37 -3.88
CA LEU A 92 11.44 -12.33 -3.00
C LEU A 92 11.09 -12.69 -1.55
N TYR A 93 10.02 -12.11 -1.02
CA TYR A 93 9.54 -12.39 0.32
C TYR A 93 9.12 -13.88 0.49
N HIS A 94 8.29 -14.40 -0.40
CA HIS A 94 7.88 -15.81 -0.34
C HIS A 94 9.07 -16.75 -0.42
N ARG A 95 10.04 -16.45 -1.27
CA ARG A 95 11.26 -17.24 -1.36
C ARG A 95 12.09 -17.19 -0.07
N ALA A 96 12.21 -16.00 0.56
CA ALA A 96 12.92 -15.87 1.83
C ALA A 96 12.18 -16.60 2.96
N SER A 97 10.88 -16.36 3.10
CA SER A 97 10.05 -16.98 4.14
C SER A 97 9.96 -18.50 4.05
N THR A 98 10.19 -19.08 2.85
CA THR A 98 10.23 -20.52 2.64
C THR A 98 11.60 -21.14 2.94
N LEU A 99 12.69 -20.44 2.56
CA LEU A 99 14.05 -20.97 2.64
C LEU A 99 14.71 -20.76 4.01
N ILE A 100 14.26 -19.80 4.78
CA ILE A 100 14.69 -19.63 6.17
C ILE A 100 13.92 -20.62 7.02
N THR A 101 14.62 -21.45 7.77
CA THR A 101 13.99 -22.53 8.54
C THR A 101 14.24 -22.40 10.04
N LEU A 102 13.29 -22.89 10.81
CA LEU A 102 13.31 -22.97 12.26
C LEU A 102 13.21 -24.41 12.70
N PHE A 103 13.93 -24.77 13.74
CA PHE A 103 13.85 -26.11 14.36
C PHE A 103 14.24 -26.07 15.83
N ARG A 104 13.81 -27.07 16.58
CA ARG A 104 14.18 -27.25 17.98
C ARG A 104 15.32 -28.23 18.08
N SER A 105 16.33 -27.90 18.88
CA SER A 105 17.47 -28.78 19.12
C SER A 105 17.93 -28.65 20.58
N THR A 106 18.87 -29.44 21.00
CA THR A 106 19.54 -29.29 22.31
C THR A 106 20.02 -27.85 22.48
N GLY A 107 19.54 -27.19 23.51
CA GLY A 107 19.84 -25.76 23.78
C GLY A 107 18.83 -24.75 23.18
N GLY A 108 17.67 -25.19 22.68
CA GLY A 108 16.54 -24.30 22.35
C GLY A 108 16.22 -24.19 20.86
N LEU A 109 15.53 -23.11 20.52
CA LEU A 109 15.14 -22.83 19.15
C LEU A 109 16.32 -22.31 18.33
N LYS A 110 16.45 -22.84 17.12
CA LYS A 110 17.48 -22.48 16.16
C LYS A 110 16.86 -22.00 14.86
N ILE A 111 17.61 -21.18 14.15
CA ILE A 111 17.27 -20.66 12.82
C ILE A 111 18.41 -20.99 11.86
N GLU A 112 18.07 -21.52 10.69
CA GLU A 112 19.03 -21.70 9.59
C GLU A 112 18.81 -20.58 8.57
N LEU A 113 19.89 -19.82 8.31
CA LEU A 113 19.91 -18.74 7.31
C LEU A 113 20.73 -19.18 6.11
N PRO A 114 20.14 -19.19 4.89
CA PRO A 114 20.86 -19.53 3.67
C PRO A 114 22.01 -18.57 3.36
N TYR A 115 23.14 -19.07 2.85
CA TYR A 115 24.33 -18.28 2.49
C TYR A 115 24.02 -17.09 1.59
N LYS A 116 23.08 -17.22 0.67
CA LYS A 116 22.70 -16.14 -0.24
C LYS A 116 22.19 -14.86 0.47
N TYR A 117 21.69 -14.98 1.71
CA TYR A 117 21.25 -13.83 2.52
C TYR A 117 22.35 -13.34 3.47
N LEU A 118 23.32 -14.21 3.81
CA LEU A 118 24.44 -13.87 4.70
C LEU A 118 25.59 -13.18 3.98
N LEU A 119 25.83 -13.56 2.71
CA LEU A 119 27.00 -13.10 1.93
C LEU A 119 26.73 -11.80 1.15
N ARG A 120 25.51 -11.33 1.15
CA ARG A 120 25.13 -10.15 0.39
C ARG A 120 25.48 -8.87 1.17
N LYS A 121 26.14 -7.93 0.49
CA LYS A 121 26.44 -6.62 1.07
C LYS A 121 25.30 -5.64 0.82
N ASP A 122 24.91 -4.87 1.83
CA ASP A 122 23.86 -3.85 1.79
C ASP A 122 24.15 -2.74 0.76
N THR A 123 25.43 -2.54 0.44
CA THR A 123 25.92 -1.51 -0.49
C THR A 123 25.72 -1.87 -1.95
N ASP A 124 25.34 -3.11 -2.25
CA ASP A 124 25.12 -3.56 -3.62
C ASP A 124 23.73 -3.10 -4.11
N VAL A 125 23.65 -1.88 -4.64
CA VAL A 125 22.42 -1.33 -5.21
C VAL A 125 22.31 -1.71 -6.68
N HIS A 126 21.34 -2.54 -7.01
CA HIS A 126 21.07 -3.07 -8.35
C HIS A 126 19.79 -2.50 -8.97
N ASP A 127 19.62 -2.63 -10.26
CA ASP A 127 18.40 -2.25 -10.99
C ASP A 127 17.22 -3.17 -10.67
N HIS A 128 17.50 -4.35 -10.12
CA HIS A 128 16.49 -5.31 -9.66
C HIS A 128 16.35 -5.29 -8.14
N PRO A 129 15.14 -5.54 -7.60
CA PRO A 129 14.95 -5.56 -6.17
C PRO A 129 15.69 -6.74 -5.51
N HIS A 130 16.21 -6.47 -4.32
CA HIS A 130 16.85 -7.47 -3.47
C HIS A 130 16.27 -7.39 -2.06
N LEU A 131 16.13 -8.56 -1.42
CA LEU A 131 15.75 -8.67 -0.01
C LEU A 131 17.01 -8.89 0.83
N HIS A 132 17.15 -8.08 1.86
CA HIS A 132 18.20 -8.20 2.89
C HIS A 132 17.56 -8.49 4.24
N LEU A 133 18.26 -9.25 5.07
CA LEU A 133 17.81 -9.60 6.42
C LEU A 133 18.47 -8.67 7.46
N HIS A 134 17.72 -8.24 8.44
CA HIS A 134 18.25 -7.71 9.69
C HIS A 134 18.72 -8.88 10.56
N ILE A 135 19.98 -9.33 10.33
CA ILE A 135 20.52 -10.52 10.98
C ILE A 135 20.49 -10.38 12.50
N ASP A 136 20.84 -9.20 12.99
CA ASP A 136 20.81 -8.81 14.42
C ASP A 136 19.42 -8.96 15.07
N ARG A 137 18.36 -8.95 14.29
CA ARG A 137 16.98 -9.13 14.77
C ARG A 137 16.47 -10.56 14.66
N LEU A 138 17.15 -11.39 13.87
CA LEU A 138 16.81 -12.78 13.65
C LEU A 138 17.58 -13.74 14.54
N VAL A 139 18.86 -13.42 14.83
CA VAL A 139 19.78 -14.35 15.51
C VAL A 139 20.35 -13.74 16.79
N ASP A 140 20.71 -14.64 17.71
CA ASP A 140 21.41 -14.32 18.97
C ASP A 140 22.83 -14.87 18.92
N GLY A 141 23.82 -13.98 18.81
CA GLY A 141 25.23 -14.30 18.78
C GLY A 141 25.74 -14.92 17.48
N ASP A 142 26.90 -15.60 17.59
CA ASP A 142 27.59 -16.16 16.46
C ASP A 142 26.95 -17.45 15.92
N ALA A 143 27.35 -17.85 14.71
CA ALA A 143 26.93 -19.09 14.10
C ALA A 143 27.35 -20.30 14.97
N LEU A 144 26.39 -21.18 15.21
CA LEU A 144 26.61 -22.40 15.98
C LEU A 144 27.28 -23.49 15.13
N SER A 145 26.93 -23.58 13.86
CA SER A 145 27.46 -24.54 12.90
C SER A 145 27.17 -24.12 11.46
N ASP A 146 27.92 -24.69 10.54
CA ASP A 146 27.57 -24.65 9.12
C ASP A 146 26.49 -25.70 8.80
N ALA A 147 25.61 -25.36 7.85
CA ALA A 147 24.66 -26.22 7.22
C ALA A 147 24.99 -26.35 5.73
N SER A 148 24.34 -27.31 5.03
CA SER A 148 24.64 -27.58 3.61
C SER A 148 24.46 -26.36 2.70
N GLN A 149 23.50 -25.48 3.01
CA GLN A 149 23.19 -24.30 2.21
C GLN A 149 23.20 -22.98 2.99
N GLY A 150 23.68 -22.97 4.24
CA GLY A 150 23.62 -21.82 5.12
C GLY A 150 24.39 -21.99 6.41
N LYS A 151 24.01 -21.21 7.40
CA LYS A 151 24.52 -21.29 8.78
C LYS A 151 23.38 -21.38 9.77
N VAL A 152 23.63 -22.11 10.85
CA VAL A 152 22.68 -22.28 11.95
C VAL A 152 23.06 -21.33 13.09
N TYR A 153 22.06 -20.67 13.60
CA TYR A 153 22.19 -19.73 14.72
C TYR A 153 21.16 -20.05 15.80
N ARG A 154 21.35 -19.45 16.96
CA ARG A 154 20.32 -19.37 17.99
C ARG A 154 19.28 -18.33 17.56
N LEU A 155 17.98 -18.65 17.71
CA LEU A 155 16.91 -17.69 17.38
C LEU A 155 16.97 -16.51 18.37
N HIS A 156 16.77 -15.28 17.86
CA HIS A 156 16.78 -14.07 18.69
C HIS A 156 15.65 -14.11 19.75
N PRO A 157 15.93 -13.80 21.04
CA PRO A 157 14.95 -13.93 22.12
C PRO A 157 13.67 -13.11 21.92
N GLU A 158 13.78 -11.90 21.40
CA GLU A 158 12.60 -11.06 21.12
C GLU A 158 11.70 -11.66 20.04
N LEU A 159 12.29 -12.24 19.00
CA LEU A 159 11.52 -12.96 17.98
C LEU A 159 10.87 -14.21 18.57
N ALA A 160 11.60 -14.96 19.39
CA ALA A 160 11.06 -16.13 20.11
C ALA A 160 9.88 -15.77 21.02
N LYS A 161 9.96 -14.65 21.73
CA LYS A 161 8.89 -14.14 22.59
C LYS A 161 7.67 -13.70 21.79
N ARG A 162 7.87 -12.94 20.70
CA ARG A 162 6.80 -12.42 19.83
C ARG A 162 5.95 -13.54 19.23
N TYR A 163 6.60 -14.63 18.80
CA TYR A 163 5.96 -15.74 18.12
C TYR A 163 5.84 -17.01 18.98
N GLN A 164 5.79 -16.86 20.28
CA GLN A 164 5.79 -17.97 21.25
C GLN A 164 4.78 -19.06 20.92
N HIS A 165 3.55 -18.70 20.53
CA HIS A 165 2.49 -19.65 20.19
C HIS A 165 2.81 -20.42 18.91
N ALA A 166 3.26 -19.76 17.86
CA ALA A 166 3.63 -20.42 16.61
C ALA A 166 4.85 -21.33 16.81
N LEU A 167 5.81 -20.89 17.61
CA LEU A 167 7.02 -21.63 17.91
C LEU A 167 6.81 -22.82 18.86
N SER A 168 5.71 -22.88 19.59
CA SER A 168 5.39 -24.04 20.44
C SER A 168 5.16 -25.33 19.63
N ALA A 169 4.72 -25.19 18.38
CA ALA A 169 4.51 -26.30 17.44
C ALA A 169 5.78 -26.71 16.65
N VAL A 170 6.88 -25.95 16.78
CA VAL A 170 8.13 -26.28 16.08
C VAL A 170 8.80 -27.46 16.76
N ALA A 171 8.94 -28.54 16.00
CA ALA A 171 9.59 -29.77 16.41
C ALA A 171 11.08 -29.78 16.01
N ASP A 172 11.71 -30.94 16.14
CA ASP A 172 13.12 -31.16 15.75
C ASP A 172 13.32 -31.10 14.22
N GLN A 173 12.23 -31.30 13.45
CA GLN A 173 12.27 -31.18 11.99
C GLN A 173 12.23 -29.69 11.57
N PRO A 174 13.08 -29.27 10.62
CA PRO A 174 13.07 -27.91 10.10
C PRO A 174 11.72 -27.53 9.50
N VAL A 175 11.19 -26.37 9.88
CA VAL A 175 9.99 -25.75 9.31
C VAL A 175 10.32 -24.37 8.78
N SER A 176 9.66 -23.93 7.72
CA SER A 176 9.83 -22.60 7.16
C SER A 176 9.45 -21.53 8.19
N ILE A 177 10.20 -20.41 8.21
CA ILE A 177 9.91 -19.28 9.10
C ILE A 177 8.53 -18.65 8.79
N GLY A 178 8.10 -18.71 7.53
CA GLY A 178 6.77 -18.26 7.10
C GLY A 178 6.49 -16.80 7.49
N LYS A 179 5.31 -16.58 8.07
CA LYS A 179 4.86 -15.24 8.51
C LYS A 179 5.66 -14.65 9.69
N MET A 180 6.53 -15.41 10.33
CA MET A 180 7.43 -14.90 11.36
C MET A 180 8.59 -14.07 10.79
N LEU A 181 8.79 -14.12 9.47
CA LEU A 181 9.60 -13.15 8.74
C LEU A 181 8.74 -11.87 8.56
N ASP A 182 8.76 -11.01 9.57
CA ASP A 182 7.93 -9.80 9.65
C ASP A 182 8.64 -8.55 9.12
N PRO A 183 7.95 -7.41 8.91
CA PRO A 183 8.53 -6.19 8.34
C PRO A 183 9.73 -5.64 9.09
N THR A 184 9.90 -6.01 10.36
CA THR A 184 11.03 -5.53 11.18
C THR A 184 12.30 -6.35 10.98
N THR A 185 12.22 -7.50 10.33
CA THR A 185 13.31 -8.48 10.20
C THR A 185 14.02 -8.45 8.86
N PHE A 186 13.49 -7.69 7.89
CA PHE A 186 14.09 -7.55 6.56
C PHE A 186 13.75 -6.19 5.93
N TYR A 187 14.45 -5.87 4.85
CA TYR A 187 14.19 -4.69 4.00
C TYR A 187 14.54 -5.01 2.55
N PHE A 188 14.11 -4.13 1.66
CA PHE A 188 14.46 -4.22 0.25
C PHE A 188 15.49 -3.16 -0.12
N THR A 189 16.33 -3.49 -1.12
CA THR A 189 17.19 -2.52 -1.82
C THR A 189 16.96 -2.61 -3.32
N LYS A 190 16.96 -1.45 -3.97
CA LYS A 190 16.90 -1.29 -5.43
C LYS A 190 17.40 0.09 -5.81
N ARG A 191 18.01 0.25 -6.96
CA ARG A 191 18.27 1.57 -7.56
C ARG A 191 16.93 2.13 -8.05
N LEU A 192 16.45 3.17 -7.39
CA LEU A 192 15.24 3.88 -7.81
C LEU A 192 15.67 5.05 -8.70
N ASP A 193 15.31 5.00 -9.99
CA ASP A 193 15.55 6.08 -10.93
C ASP A 193 14.41 7.12 -10.83
N SER A 194 14.51 8.00 -9.83
CA SER A 194 13.55 9.09 -9.64
C SER A 194 13.72 10.24 -10.64
N ALA A 195 14.81 10.26 -11.41
CA ALA A 195 15.07 11.28 -12.42
C ALA A 195 14.28 11.02 -13.72
N ASN A 196 13.95 9.78 -14.00
CA ASN A 196 13.05 9.43 -15.08
C ASN A 196 11.63 9.75 -14.67
N HIS A 197 10.94 10.57 -15.45
CA HIS A 197 9.51 10.85 -15.28
C HIS A 197 8.61 9.64 -15.61
N ASP A 198 9.18 8.43 -15.57
CA ASP A 198 8.46 7.19 -15.75
C ASP A 198 7.47 6.98 -14.60
N PRO A 199 6.16 6.85 -14.88
CA PRO A 199 5.15 6.64 -13.85
C PRO A 199 5.40 5.40 -12.97
N ASP A 200 5.99 4.34 -13.53
CA ASP A 200 6.30 3.10 -12.78
C ASP A 200 7.37 3.40 -11.73
N ALA A 201 8.45 4.07 -12.11
CA ALA A 201 9.53 4.44 -11.20
C ALA A 201 9.08 5.43 -10.12
N LEU A 202 8.26 6.41 -10.48
CA LEU A 202 7.69 7.38 -9.52
C LEU A 202 6.76 6.71 -8.51
N LEU A 203 5.93 5.76 -8.96
CA LEU A 203 5.05 5.01 -8.09
C LEU A 203 5.86 4.14 -7.13
N GLU A 204 6.84 3.38 -7.65
CA GLU A 204 7.72 2.54 -6.86
C GLU A 204 8.44 3.35 -5.78
N ALA A 205 9.07 4.46 -6.15
CA ALA A 205 9.74 5.34 -5.20
C ALA A 205 8.80 5.88 -4.11
N SER A 206 7.53 6.13 -4.44
CA SER A 206 6.56 6.65 -3.47
C SER A 206 6.15 5.65 -2.39
N VAL A 207 6.27 4.33 -2.65
CA VAL A 207 5.81 3.27 -1.75
C VAL A 207 6.94 2.36 -1.26
N PHE A 208 8.17 2.58 -1.71
CA PHE A 208 9.30 1.67 -1.53
C PHE A 208 9.56 1.33 -0.07
N ASP A 209 9.58 2.32 0.82
CA ASP A 209 9.84 2.15 2.25
C ASP A 209 8.79 1.30 2.97
N PHE A 210 7.61 1.16 2.37
CA PHE A 210 6.48 0.41 2.92
C PHE A 210 6.33 -1.00 2.33
N LEU A 211 7.19 -1.37 1.38
CA LEU A 211 7.10 -2.69 0.74
C LEU A 211 7.23 -3.87 1.71
N PRO A 212 8.05 -3.82 2.79
CA PRO A 212 8.04 -4.87 3.81
C PRO A 212 6.65 -5.08 4.45
N ASP A 213 5.95 -3.99 4.81
CA ASP A 213 4.58 -4.05 5.33
C ASP A 213 3.59 -4.59 4.31
N VAL A 214 3.75 -4.22 3.05
CA VAL A 214 2.89 -4.69 1.97
C VAL A 214 3.00 -6.19 1.80
N VAL A 215 4.21 -6.72 1.62
CA VAL A 215 4.40 -8.15 1.28
C VAL A 215 4.10 -9.10 2.43
N THR A 216 4.13 -8.61 3.67
CA THR A 216 3.78 -9.38 4.87
C THR A 216 2.30 -9.32 5.23
N SER A 217 1.54 -8.40 4.63
CA SER A 217 0.11 -8.23 4.86
C SER A 217 -0.68 -9.46 4.43
N GLU A 218 -1.79 -9.73 5.10
CA GLU A 218 -2.74 -10.76 4.68
C GLU A 218 -3.35 -10.46 3.30
N PHE A 219 -3.54 -9.16 2.98
CA PHE A 219 -4.08 -8.69 1.71
C PHE A 219 -3.11 -7.70 1.05
N PRO A 220 -1.99 -8.16 0.45
CA PRO A 220 -0.94 -7.29 -0.08
C PRO A 220 -1.43 -6.26 -1.10
N HIS A 221 -2.36 -6.65 -1.99
CA HIS A 221 -2.92 -5.74 -3.00
C HIS A 221 -3.68 -4.57 -2.38
N ARG A 222 -4.47 -4.87 -1.34
CA ARG A 222 -5.18 -3.84 -0.59
C ARG A 222 -4.21 -2.93 0.14
N ARG A 223 -3.27 -3.51 0.90
CA ARG A 223 -2.26 -2.75 1.65
C ARG A 223 -1.47 -1.80 0.73
N MET A 224 -1.07 -2.27 -0.45
CA MET A 224 -0.41 -1.47 -1.46
C MET A 224 -1.26 -0.28 -1.92
N ALA A 225 -2.55 -0.52 -2.17
CA ALA A 225 -3.48 0.52 -2.59
C ALA A 225 -3.75 1.56 -1.49
N ASP A 226 -3.88 1.11 -0.23
CA ASP A 226 -4.05 1.97 0.93
C ASP A 226 -2.84 2.89 1.13
N ILE A 227 -1.63 2.33 1.11
CA ILE A 227 -0.37 3.08 1.24
C ILE A 227 -0.23 4.10 0.10
N ASN A 228 -0.48 3.68 -1.15
CA ASN A 228 -0.42 4.60 -2.27
C ASN A 228 -1.44 5.74 -2.13
N THR A 229 -2.68 5.44 -1.73
CA THR A 229 -3.70 6.46 -1.47
C THR A 229 -3.24 7.44 -0.41
N TRP A 230 -2.74 6.95 0.72
CA TRP A 230 -2.19 7.76 1.80
C TRP A 230 -1.04 8.67 1.34
N ARG A 231 -0.06 8.12 0.62
CA ARG A 231 1.09 8.89 0.10
C ARG A 231 0.65 9.98 -0.87
N GLN A 232 -0.22 9.67 -1.80
CA GLN A 232 -0.70 10.64 -2.78
C GLN A 232 -1.59 11.70 -2.13
N PHE A 233 -2.41 11.33 -1.14
CA PHE A 233 -3.21 12.27 -0.36
C PHE A 233 -2.33 13.30 0.35
N HIS A 234 -1.31 12.86 1.09
CA HIS A 234 -0.41 13.77 1.80
C HIS A 234 0.43 14.63 0.86
N LYS A 235 0.88 14.07 -0.26
CA LYS A 235 1.57 14.84 -1.30
C LYS A 235 0.70 15.98 -1.85
N LEU A 236 -0.57 15.68 -2.11
CA LEU A 236 -1.49 16.70 -2.61
C LEU A 236 -1.85 17.73 -1.54
N ALA A 237 -2.09 17.30 -0.32
CA ALA A 237 -2.38 18.21 0.80
C ALA A 237 -1.21 19.17 1.07
N ALA A 238 0.02 18.68 1.07
CA ALA A 238 1.21 19.51 1.18
C ALA A 238 1.30 20.52 0.04
N TYR A 239 1.10 20.09 -1.20
CA TYR A 239 1.09 20.99 -2.35
C TYR A 239 0.02 22.09 -2.21
N LEU A 240 -1.20 21.74 -1.77
CA LEU A 240 -2.30 22.69 -1.58
C LEU A 240 -2.00 23.73 -0.49
N THR A 241 -1.28 23.35 0.56
CA THR A 241 -0.95 24.24 1.68
C THR A 241 0.29 25.09 1.45
N GLU A 242 1.25 24.62 0.67
CA GLU A 242 2.59 25.23 0.55
C GLU A 242 2.80 25.95 -0.78
N SER A 243 2.21 25.45 -1.86
CA SER A 243 2.60 25.84 -3.22
C SER A 243 1.42 26.30 -4.09
N PHE A 244 0.19 25.93 -3.73
CA PHE A 244 -0.97 26.22 -4.56
C PHE A 244 -1.58 27.58 -4.20
N ASP A 245 -1.66 28.49 -5.17
CA ASP A 245 -2.40 29.72 -5.01
C ASP A 245 -3.92 29.44 -5.05
N SER A 246 -4.46 29.23 -3.86
CA SER A 246 -5.88 28.94 -3.67
C SER A 246 -6.75 30.19 -3.68
N GLY A 247 -6.17 31.38 -3.56
CA GLY A 247 -6.92 32.61 -3.36
C GLY A 247 -7.85 32.52 -2.14
N GLU A 248 -9.10 32.99 -2.27
CA GLU A 248 -10.13 32.91 -1.21
C GLU A 248 -11.03 31.66 -1.31
N ARG A 249 -10.63 30.62 -2.06
CA ARG A 249 -11.44 29.44 -2.30
C ARG A 249 -11.44 28.48 -1.13
N ASN A 250 -12.56 27.79 -0.97
CA ASN A 250 -12.60 26.62 -0.12
C ASN A 250 -12.11 25.40 -0.93
N ILE A 251 -11.29 24.56 -0.31
CA ILE A 251 -10.82 23.32 -0.92
C ILE A 251 -11.22 22.18 0.00
N PHE A 252 -12.00 21.25 -0.54
CA PHE A 252 -12.35 20.00 0.11
C PHE A 252 -11.75 18.85 -0.66
N MET A 253 -11.01 17.97 0.02
CA MET A 253 -10.47 16.74 -0.58
C MET A 253 -10.94 15.53 0.22
N LEU A 254 -11.44 14.53 -0.49
CA LEU A 254 -11.81 13.23 0.04
C LEU A 254 -11.03 12.15 -0.72
N ALA A 255 -10.20 11.43 0.00
CA ALA A 255 -9.40 10.33 -0.53
C ALA A 255 -9.85 9.00 0.05
N GLY A 256 -9.73 7.95 -0.74
CA GLY A 256 -10.11 6.62 -0.30
C GLY A 256 -9.78 5.54 -1.32
N LEU A 257 -10.21 4.33 -0.99
CA LEU A 257 -10.02 3.16 -1.82
C LEU A 257 -11.27 2.90 -2.65
N THR A 258 -11.09 2.62 -3.94
CA THR A 258 -12.17 2.11 -4.77
C THR A 258 -12.06 0.61 -4.94
N LEU A 259 -13.10 -0.12 -4.56
CA LEU A 259 -13.27 -1.54 -4.85
C LEU A 259 -14.00 -1.71 -6.19
N ASP A 260 -13.34 -2.30 -7.15
CA ASP A 260 -13.91 -2.61 -8.46
C ASP A 260 -14.43 -4.06 -8.45
N HIS A 261 -15.74 -4.24 -8.31
CA HIS A 261 -16.39 -5.56 -8.34
C HIS A 261 -16.59 -6.07 -9.77
N SER A 262 -16.79 -5.13 -10.70
CA SER A 262 -16.84 -5.32 -12.15
C SER A 262 -16.62 -3.98 -12.82
N ILE A 263 -16.53 -3.93 -14.16
CA ILE A 263 -16.32 -2.69 -14.93
C ILE A 263 -17.35 -1.60 -14.61
N ARG A 264 -18.55 -1.98 -14.18
CA ARG A 264 -19.69 -1.06 -13.94
C ARG A 264 -20.10 -1.00 -12.47
N LYS A 265 -19.54 -1.84 -11.61
CA LYS A 265 -19.93 -1.89 -10.21
C LYS A 265 -18.69 -1.66 -9.34
N ASN A 266 -18.67 -0.53 -8.67
CA ASN A 266 -17.59 -0.18 -7.75
C ASN A 266 -18.14 0.47 -6.49
N THR A 267 -17.38 0.34 -5.40
CA THR A 267 -17.66 0.96 -4.11
C THR A 267 -16.48 1.85 -3.74
N PHE A 268 -16.74 3.07 -3.34
CA PHE A 268 -15.71 3.97 -2.81
C PHE A 268 -15.74 3.93 -1.29
N ILE A 269 -14.60 3.65 -0.68
CA ILE A 269 -14.41 3.60 0.76
C ILE A 269 -13.57 4.83 1.15
N PRO A 270 -14.16 5.88 1.73
CA PRO A 270 -13.42 7.05 2.16
C PRO A 270 -12.48 6.69 3.32
N GLN A 271 -11.25 7.21 3.27
CA GLN A 271 -10.21 6.96 4.26
C GLN A 271 -9.67 8.26 4.87
N PHE A 272 -9.53 9.31 4.06
CA PHE A 272 -8.91 10.55 4.47
C PHE A 272 -9.71 11.74 3.95
N GLY A 273 -9.88 12.76 4.77
CA GLY A 273 -10.45 14.04 4.41
C GLY A 273 -9.49 15.19 4.68
N PHE A 274 -9.58 16.22 3.87
CA PHE A 274 -8.85 17.47 4.04
C PHE A 274 -9.75 18.63 3.68
N TRP A 275 -9.77 19.65 4.51
CA TRP A 275 -10.53 20.86 4.26
C TRP A 275 -9.68 22.08 4.54
N MET A 276 -9.56 22.97 3.58
CA MET A 276 -8.91 24.26 3.70
C MET A 276 -9.94 25.35 3.39
N ARG A 277 -10.16 26.28 4.33
CA ARG A 277 -11.11 27.39 4.19
C ARG A 277 -10.41 28.61 3.63
N GLN A 278 -11.02 29.24 2.61
CA GLN A 278 -10.59 30.52 2.05
C GLN A 278 -9.08 30.58 1.74
N GLY A 279 -8.53 29.50 1.22
CA GLY A 279 -7.11 29.42 0.89
C GLY A 279 -6.13 29.53 2.05
N ARG A 280 -6.60 29.47 3.30
CA ARG A 280 -5.75 29.65 4.48
C ARG A 280 -5.20 28.32 4.97
N ALA A 281 -3.91 28.07 4.73
CA ALA A 281 -3.21 26.87 5.18
C ALA A 281 -3.33 26.66 6.71
N LEU A 282 -3.31 27.72 7.51
CA LEU A 282 -3.50 27.68 8.96
C LEU A 282 -4.90 27.23 9.41
N GLN A 283 -5.86 27.17 8.48
CA GLN A 283 -7.21 26.66 8.73
C GLN A 283 -7.45 25.32 8.05
N ALA A 284 -6.39 24.67 7.60
CA ALA A 284 -6.48 23.31 7.06
C ALA A 284 -6.76 22.32 8.20
N ARG A 285 -7.71 21.40 7.96
CA ARG A 285 -8.06 20.32 8.88
C ARG A 285 -8.00 18.99 8.14
N TYR A 286 -7.37 18.02 8.80
CA TYR A 286 -7.30 16.65 8.35
C TYR A 286 -8.34 15.82 9.10
N TYR A 287 -8.90 14.83 8.41
CA TYR A 287 -9.87 13.89 8.93
C TYR A 287 -9.40 12.47 8.63
N ASN A 288 -9.47 11.58 9.61
CA ASN A 288 -9.26 10.14 9.38
C ASN A 288 -10.54 9.45 8.91
N ALA A 289 -10.46 8.16 8.62
CA ALA A 289 -11.60 7.38 8.12
C ALA A 289 -12.81 7.43 9.06
N THR A 290 -12.62 7.30 10.36
CA THR A 290 -13.69 7.31 11.37
C THR A 290 -14.38 8.66 11.41
N GLU A 291 -13.62 9.75 11.41
CA GLU A 291 -14.18 11.12 11.39
C GLU A 291 -14.95 11.40 10.10
N VAL A 292 -14.42 10.96 8.94
CA VAL A 292 -15.12 11.12 7.65
C VAL A 292 -16.43 10.35 7.63
N ILE A 293 -16.43 9.11 8.11
CA ILE A 293 -17.62 8.27 8.18
C ILE A 293 -18.65 8.90 9.14
N GLY A 294 -18.21 9.35 10.32
CA GLY A 294 -19.08 10.02 11.29
C GLY A 294 -19.77 11.26 10.72
N LEU A 295 -19.03 12.10 9.97
CA LEU A 295 -19.61 13.26 9.30
C LEU A 295 -20.66 12.89 8.24
N LEU A 296 -20.47 11.78 7.52
CA LEU A 296 -21.44 11.28 6.55
C LEU A 296 -22.69 10.69 7.21
N ASP A 297 -22.53 10.07 8.36
CA ASP A 297 -23.60 9.42 9.14
C ASP A 297 -24.50 10.46 9.83
N GLU A 298 -23.93 11.50 10.44
CA GLU A 298 -24.64 12.63 11.06
C GLU A 298 -25.57 13.35 10.07
N GLN A 299 -25.25 13.32 8.78
CA GLN A 299 -26.03 13.96 7.73
C GLN A 299 -27.08 13.02 7.10
N ASN A 300 -27.25 11.80 7.59
CA ASN A 300 -28.12 10.76 6.99
C ASN A 300 -27.87 10.52 5.49
N VAL A 301 -26.68 10.86 5.00
CA VAL A 301 -26.34 10.75 3.57
C VAL A 301 -25.99 9.31 3.22
N TYR A 302 -25.63 8.49 4.21
CA TYR A 302 -25.22 7.11 4.00
C TYR A 302 -25.50 6.25 5.22
N ALA A 303 -26.33 5.21 5.08
CA ALA A 303 -26.35 4.10 6.03
C ALA A 303 -25.26 3.10 5.60
N PRO A 304 -24.12 2.99 6.29
CA PRO A 304 -23.08 2.07 5.89
C PRO A 304 -23.59 0.64 6.00
N THR A 305 -23.47 -0.13 4.93
CA THR A 305 -23.74 -1.56 4.98
C THR A 305 -22.72 -2.22 5.94
N LYS A 306 -23.10 -3.33 6.60
CA LYS A 306 -22.18 -4.12 7.47
C LYS A 306 -20.81 -4.38 6.79
N THR A 307 -20.81 -4.59 5.48
CA THR A 307 -19.63 -4.80 4.66
C THR A 307 -18.69 -3.57 4.67
N PHE A 308 -19.23 -2.37 4.66
CA PHE A 308 -18.45 -1.14 4.70
C PHE A 308 -17.71 -0.99 6.04
N LEU A 309 -18.38 -1.25 7.16
CA LEU A 309 -17.79 -1.20 8.50
C LEU A 309 -16.69 -2.27 8.68
N GLN A 310 -16.89 -3.48 8.15
CA GLN A 310 -15.87 -4.54 8.18
C GLN A 310 -14.60 -4.16 7.40
N TYR A 311 -14.72 -3.39 6.33
CA TYR A 311 -13.56 -2.89 5.57
C TYR A 311 -12.89 -1.67 6.23
N ALA A 312 -13.63 -0.87 7.00
CA ALA A 312 -13.10 0.30 7.71
C ALA A 312 -12.38 -0.08 9.02
N GLU A 313 -12.77 -1.19 9.67
CA GLU A 313 -12.18 -1.69 10.93
C GLU A 313 -10.82 -2.39 10.76
N ILE A 314 -10.34 -2.55 9.52
CA ILE A 314 -9.04 -3.19 9.28
C ILE A 314 -7.95 -2.13 9.39
N ASP A 315 -7.25 -2.17 10.55
CA ASP A 315 -6.05 -1.43 10.98
C ASP A 315 -5.84 -0.01 10.40
N PRO A 316 -5.92 1.02 11.23
CA PRO A 316 -5.37 2.32 10.88
C PRO A 316 -3.86 2.18 10.66
N LEU A 317 -3.34 2.88 9.66
CA LEU A 317 -1.90 3.04 9.39
C LEU A 317 -1.19 3.68 10.58
#